data_83b196d4c7468d7bc829e8a4e315d80b
#
_entry.id   83b196d4c7468d7bc829e8a4e315d80b
#
_cell.length_a   1.000
_cell.length_b   1.000
_cell.length_c   1.000
_cell.angle_alpha   90.00
_cell.angle_beta   90.00
_cell.angle_gamma   90.00
#
_symmetry.space_group_name_H-M   'P 1'
#
loop_
_entity.id
_entity.type
_entity.pdbx_description
1 polymer ?
#
loop_
_entity_poly.entity_id
_entity_poly.type
_entity_poly.pdbx_seq_one_letter_code
_entity_poly.pdbx_strand_id
1 'polypeptide(L)'
;MSTVKIIHCSDFHFDTPFKEYEKNMAEKRREDLRETFANIIKMAXEEGAQLILISGDVFDNSTVTYETISSMKKHFEQVQDIHVFISAGNHDPLTSNSYYKSISWPDNVHIFTTDMEKIELEELGLCVYGRSFSSNYEKEGFLKNFAVEDSSKINIMVIHGELVQGNGXSHYNPISEGDIYNSGLDYLALGHVHKYSGIQRTGKTYWSYPGCAEGRGFDELGPKGIVIGEVGKGFVRLDFQEVCKRRLHQLEVDVSGAENYDDILLEINKKLGLHDEGRDKAEILENIKRXIYKIVLRGYIDQEFLINRQVIEDKLKDLFYYVKIVNLTEIKVDYYALAEEYNLKGVFVKKMLEKIDSAEKKEEKEKFKLALKMGLEALDYRQVRNYED
;
A
#
# COMPACT_ATOMS: atom_id res chain seq x y z
N MET A 1 -21.00 -16.05 -25.49
CA MET A 1 -20.96 -16.60 -24.14
C MET A 1 -21.34 -15.54 -23.12
N SER A 2 -22.14 -15.96 -22.14
CA SER A 2 -22.62 -15.07 -21.09
C SER A 2 -21.47 -14.64 -20.17
N THR A 3 -21.41 -13.35 -19.85
CA THR A 3 -20.44 -12.81 -18.90
C THR A 3 -21.17 -11.90 -17.91
N VAL A 4 -20.51 -11.66 -16.78
CA VAL A 4 -20.96 -10.67 -15.80
C VAL A 4 -19.88 -9.61 -15.65
N LYS A 5 -20.27 -8.35 -15.67
CA LYS A 5 -19.31 -7.24 -15.52
C LYS A 5 -19.16 -6.90 -14.05
N ILE A 6 -17.92 -6.84 -13.59
CA ILE A 6 -17.62 -6.66 -12.18
C ILE A 6 -16.61 -5.54 -11.93
N ILE A 7 -16.69 -4.98 -10.74
CA ILE A 7 -15.60 -4.23 -10.10
C ILE A 7 -15.21 -5.01 -8.85
N HIS A 8 -13.91 -5.20 -8.65
CA HIS A 8 -13.36 -5.87 -7.47
C HIS A 8 -12.38 -4.92 -6.78
N CYS A 9 -12.63 -4.61 -5.53
CA CYS A 9 -11.80 -3.70 -4.74
C CYS A 9 -11.75 -4.21 -3.30
N SER A 10 -10.82 -3.65 -2.51
CA SER A 10 -10.64 -4.05 -1.12
C SER A 10 -9.68 -3.11 -0.38
N ASP A 11 -9.55 -3.32 0.91
CA ASP A 11 -8.48 -2.74 1.72
C ASP A 11 -8.51 -1.21 1.68
N PHE A 12 -9.69 -0.64 1.88
CA PHE A 12 -9.85 0.81 1.95
C PHE A 12 -9.34 1.37 3.26
N HIS A 13 -9.56 0.68 4.36
CA HIS A 13 -9.17 1.12 5.70
C HIS A 13 -9.65 2.54 5.99
N PHE A 14 -10.96 2.78 5.77
CA PHE A 14 -11.55 4.10 6.04
C PHE A 14 -11.25 4.55 7.46
N ASP A 15 -10.97 5.84 7.58
CA ASP A 15 -10.69 6.52 8.85
C ASP A 15 -9.38 6.08 9.49
N THR A 16 -8.48 5.47 8.72
CA THR A 16 -7.12 5.22 9.20
C THR A 16 -6.50 6.54 9.66
N PRO A 17 -5.71 6.56 10.74
CA PRO A 17 -5.16 7.83 11.26
C PRO A 17 -4.18 8.54 10.35
N PHE A 18 -3.54 7.86 9.39
CA PHE A 18 -2.48 8.45 8.56
C PHE A 18 -1.40 9.10 9.45
N LYS A 19 -0.79 8.29 10.29
CA LYS A 19 0.13 8.76 11.34
C LYS A 19 1.39 9.44 10.83
N GLU A 20 1.76 9.20 9.57
CA GLU A 20 2.97 9.80 8.98
C GLU A 20 2.80 11.29 8.69
N TYR A 21 1.59 11.81 8.75
CA TYR A 21 1.25 13.19 8.37
C TYR A 21 0.87 14.01 9.58
N GLU A 22 1.05 15.32 9.46
CA GLU A 22 0.50 16.26 10.44
C GLU A 22 -1.04 16.17 10.39
N LYS A 23 -1.68 16.62 11.46
CA LYS A 23 -3.13 16.48 11.66
C LYS A 23 -3.96 16.96 10.46
N ASN A 24 -3.66 18.16 9.94
CA ASN A 24 -4.43 18.72 8.81
C ASN A 24 -4.26 17.87 7.54
N MET A 25 -3.04 17.45 7.27
CA MET A 25 -2.77 16.63 6.09
C MET A 25 -3.37 15.23 6.24
N ALA A 26 -3.33 14.67 7.46
CA ALA A 26 -3.95 13.37 7.72
C ALA A 26 -5.44 13.42 7.41
N GLU A 27 -6.13 14.50 7.78
CA GLU A 27 -7.56 14.66 7.49
C GLU A 27 -7.80 14.77 5.98
N LYS A 28 -6.93 15.47 5.27
CA LYS A 28 -7.03 15.57 3.80
C LYS A 28 -6.85 14.21 3.15
N ARG A 29 -5.94 13.39 3.68
CA ARG A 29 -5.75 12.04 3.14
C ARG A 29 -6.97 11.14 3.40
N ARG A 30 -7.59 11.28 4.58
CA ARG A 30 -8.83 10.55 4.85
C ARG A 30 -9.92 10.97 3.87
N GLU A 31 -10.01 12.25 3.54
CA GLU A 31 -10.95 12.75 2.53
C GLU A 31 -10.63 12.21 1.14
N ASP A 32 -9.34 12.17 0.77
CA ASP A 32 -8.92 11.59 -0.52
C ASP A 32 -9.45 10.17 -0.66
N LEU A 33 -9.34 9.38 0.41
CA LEU A 33 -9.78 7.99 0.41
C LEU A 33 -11.30 7.90 0.20
N ARG A 34 -12.04 8.76 0.88
CA ARG A 34 -13.50 8.81 0.72
C ARG A 34 -13.90 9.22 -0.70
N GLU A 35 -13.18 10.18 -1.28
CA GLU A 35 -13.44 10.62 -2.66
C GLU A 35 -13.12 9.50 -3.66
N THR A 36 -12.03 8.77 -3.42
CA THR A 36 -11.67 7.65 -4.28
C THR A 36 -12.77 6.59 -4.26
N PHE A 37 -13.31 6.29 -3.08
CA PHE A 37 -14.43 5.35 -2.97
C PHE A 37 -15.66 5.86 -3.75
N ALA A 38 -16.00 7.13 -3.57
CA ALA A 38 -17.14 7.73 -4.28
C ALA A 38 -16.96 7.62 -5.80
N ASN A 39 -15.74 7.84 -6.27
CA ASN A 39 -15.42 7.74 -7.70
C ASN A 39 -15.54 6.30 -8.21
N ILE A 40 -15.17 5.32 -7.40
CA ILE A 40 -15.34 3.90 -7.77
C ILE A 40 -16.83 3.59 -7.97
N ILE A 41 -17.66 4.05 -7.04
CA ILE A 41 -19.10 3.81 -7.14
C ILE A 41 -19.68 4.50 -8.41
N LYS A 42 -19.25 5.73 -8.66
CA LYS A 42 -19.65 6.46 -9.86
C LYS A 42 -19.21 5.71 -11.13
N MET A 43 -17.99 5.22 -11.14
CA MET A 43 -17.43 4.44 -12.24
C MET A 43 -18.25 3.17 -12.48
N ALA A 44 -18.70 2.51 -11.45
CA ALA A 44 -19.55 1.34 -11.57
C ALA A 44 -20.82 1.62 -12.38
N UNK A 45 -21.23 2.60 -12.04
CA UNK A 45 -22.34 3.02 -12.66
C UNK A 45 -22.11 3.30 -14.03
N GLU A 46 -21.20 4.07 -14.42
CA GLU A 46 -20.84 4.55 -15.76
C GLU A 46 -20.39 3.41 -16.67
N GLU A 47 -19.67 2.44 -16.13
CA GLU A 47 -19.13 1.32 -16.89
C GLU A 47 -20.11 0.16 -17.05
N GLY A 48 -21.26 0.24 -16.45
CA GLY A 48 -22.26 -0.80 -16.55
C GLY A 48 -21.95 -2.04 -15.74
N ALA A 49 -21.26 -1.87 -14.61
CA ALA A 49 -20.96 -3.00 -13.73
C ALA A 49 -22.27 -3.60 -13.20
N GLN A 50 -22.30 -4.92 -13.10
CA GLN A 50 -23.45 -5.63 -12.54
C GLN A 50 -23.17 -6.03 -11.09
N LEU A 51 -21.89 -6.21 -10.74
CA LEU A 51 -21.48 -6.55 -9.38
C LEU A 51 -20.35 -5.62 -8.94
N ILE A 52 -20.36 -5.30 -7.64
CA ILE A 52 -19.19 -4.75 -6.94
C ILE A 52 -18.81 -5.78 -5.87
N LEU A 53 -17.58 -6.27 -5.95
CA LEU A 53 -17.05 -7.27 -5.03
C LEU A 53 -16.04 -6.59 -4.12
N ILE A 54 -16.29 -6.58 -2.81
CA ILE A 54 -15.43 -5.91 -1.84
C ILE A 54 -14.90 -6.96 -0.87
N SER A 55 -13.61 -7.27 -0.96
CA SER A 55 -13.02 -8.40 -0.25
C SER A 55 -12.30 -7.99 1.03
N GLY A 56 -12.97 -7.16 1.84
CA GLY A 56 -12.62 -6.95 3.22
C GLY A 56 -11.70 -5.77 3.51
N ASP A 57 -11.52 -5.53 4.80
CA ASP A 57 -10.75 -4.41 5.33
C ASP A 57 -11.22 -3.07 4.75
N VAL A 58 -12.55 -2.92 4.72
CA VAL A 58 -13.17 -1.67 4.28
C VAL A 58 -12.87 -0.56 5.29
N PHE A 59 -12.83 -0.94 6.56
CA PHE A 59 -12.52 -0.02 7.67
C PHE A 59 -11.85 -0.81 8.80
N ASP A 60 -11.36 -0.08 9.78
CA ASP A 60 -10.85 -0.69 11.01
C ASP A 60 -11.90 -0.46 12.09
N ASN A 61 -12.37 -1.54 12.72
CA ASN A 61 -13.41 -1.46 13.74
C ASN A 61 -13.07 -0.46 14.84
N SER A 62 -11.78 -0.28 15.14
CA SER A 62 -11.32 0.57 16.24
C SER A 62 -11.37 2.07 15.93
N THR A 63 -11.38 2.47 14.66
CA THR A 63 -11.24 3.89 14.29
C THR A 63 -12.36 4.42 13.41
N VAL A 64 -13.13 3.56 12.78
CA VAL A 64 -14.17 3.98 11.84
C VAL A 64 -15.27 4.76 12.57
N THR A 65 -15.82 5.79 11.90
CA THR A 65 -16.91 6.58 12.46
C THR A 65 -18.24 6.18 11.83
N TYR A 66 -19.32 6.46 12.56
CA TYR A 66 -20.66 6.24 12.06
C TYR A 66 -20.90 7.05 10.77
N GLU A 67 -20.37 8.27 10.71
CA GLU A 67 -20.53 9.15 9.54
C GLU A 67 -19.95 8.53 8.29
N THR A 68 -18.79 7.87 8.40
CA THR A 68 -18.17 7.19 7.26
C THR A 68 -19.04 6.03 6.78
N ILE A 69 -19.54 5.21 7.70
CA ILE A 69 -20.39 4.06 7.36
C ILE A 69 -21.70 4.55 6.71
N SER A 70 -22.30 5.61 7.27
CA SER A 70 -23.52 6.20 6.73
C SER A 70 -23.31 6.73 5.33
N SER A 71 -22.17 7.36 5.07
CA SER A 71 -21.81 7.85 3.75
C SER A 71 -21.67 6.71 2.75
N MET A 72 -21.03 5.62 3.19
CA MET A 72 -20.87 4.42 2.36
C MET A 72 -22.23 3.86 1.95
N LYS A 73 -23.14 3.77 2.91
CA LYS A 73 -24.50 3.32 2.65
C LYS A 73 -25.18 4.20 1.58
N LYS A 74 -25.05 5.52 1.71
CA LYS A 74 -25.64 6.45 0.75
C LYS A 74 -25.09 6.25 -0.66
N HIS A 75 -23.80 5.99 -0.79
CA HIS A 75 -23.22 5.71 -2.11
C HIS A 75 -23.82 4.44 -2.71
N PHE A 76 -24.01 3.40 -1.92
CA PHE A 76 -24.60 2.17 -2.41
C PHE A 76 -26.05 2.38 -2.83
N GLU A 77 -26.78 3.25 -2.14
CA GLU A 77 -28.16 3.60 -2.49
C GLU A 77 -28.26 4.24 -3.87
N GLN A 78 -27.19 4.87 -4.33
CA GLN A 78 -27.17 5.53 -5.63
C GLN A 78 -27.01 4.54 -6.80
N VAL A 79 -26.66 3.28 -6.51
CA VAL A 79 -26.44 2.26 -7.54
C VAL A 79 -27.27 1.02 -7.27
N GLN A 80 -28.55 1.19 -7.02
CA GLN A 80 -29.43 0.12 -6.58
C GLN A 80 -29.56 -1.05 -7.57
N ASP A 81 -29.24 -0.83 -8.83
CA ASP A 81 -29.27 -1.90 -9.84
C ASP A 81 -28.01 -2.75 -9.84
N ILE A 82 -27.00 -2.37 -9.05
CA ILE A 82 -25.73 -3.10 -8.95
C ILE A 82 -25.73 -3.90 -7.65
N HIS A 83 -25.45 -5.20 -7.74
CA HIS A 83 -25.31 -6.04 -6.56
C HIS A 83 -23.95 -5.80 -5.93
N VAL A 84 -23.93 -5.50 -4.63
CA VAL A 84 -22.71 -5.27 -3.87
C VAL A 84 -22.53 -6.41 -2.88
N PHE A 85 -21.40 -7.08 -2.95
CA PHE A 85 -21.07 -8.19 -2.05
C PHE A 85 -19.83 -7.83 -1.24
N ILE A 86 -19.93 -7.94 0.08
CA ILE A 86 -18.86 -7.60 1.00
C ILE A 86 -18.57 -8.78 1.91
N SER A 87 -17.31 -9.19 2.00
CA SER A 87 -16.83 -10.12 3.02
C SER A 87 -15.89 -9.35 3.95
N ALA A 88 -16.16 -9.35 5.23
CA ALA A 88 -15.32 -8.64 6.20
C ALA A 88 -13.95 -9.30 6.32
N GLY A 89 -12.91 -8.50 6.53
CA GLY A 89 -11.54 -8.95 6.71
C GLY A 89 -11.11 -8.94 8.18
N ASN A 90 -9.80 -8.97 8.39
CA ASN A 90 -9.26 -9.05 9.74
C ASN A 90 -9.29 -7.73 10.50
N HIS A 91 -9.38 -6.60 9.81
CA HIS A 91 -9.50 -5.29 10.47
C HIS A 91 -10.94 -4.86 10.69
N ASP A 92 -11.86 -5.40 9.93
CA ASP A 92 -13.30 -5.10 10.07
C ASP A 92 -14.14 -6.36 10.29
N PRO A 93 -13.69 -7.28 11.18
CA PRO A 93 -14.42 -8.56 11.32
C PRO A 93 -15.85 -8.36 11.79
N LEU A 94 -16.68 -9.35 11.51
CA LEU A 94 -18.12 -9.32 11.76
C LEU A 94 -18.39 -9.72 13.21
N THR A 95 -17.91 -8.89 14.14
CA THR A 95 -18.10 -9.11 15.58
C THR A 95 -19.50 -8.66 15.99
N SER A 96 -19.89 -8.92 17.24
CA SER A 96 -21.24 -8.63 17.70
C SER A 96 -21.58 -7.13 17.64
N ASN A 97 -20.59 -6.25 17.78
CA ASN A 97 -20.81 -4.79 17.73
C ASN A 97 -20.30 -4.16 16.44
N SER A 98 -20.14 -4.94 15.39
CA SER A 98 -19.71 -4.45 14.08
C SER A 98 -20.73 -3.48 13.49
N TYR A 99 -20.25 -2.42 12.85
CA TYR A 99 -21.10 -1.51 12.08
C TYR A 99 -21.81 -2.21 10.92
N TYR A 100 -21.24 -3.31 10.40
CA TYR A 100 -21.93 -4.10 9.37
C TYR A 100 -23.27 -4.61 9.87
N LYS A 101 -23.35 -4.94 11.15
CA LYS A 101 -24.56 -5.49 11.75
C LYS A 101 -25.53 -4.41 12.21
N SER A 102 -25.00 -3.24 12.61
CA SER A 102 -25.83 -2.21 13.22
C SER A 102 -26.49 -1.29 12.20
N ILE A 103 -26.05 -1.32 10.94
CA ILE A 103 -26.60 -0.49 9.87
C ILE A 103 -27.58 -1.32 9.05
N SER A 104 -28.72 -0.72 8.71
CA SER A 104 -29.66 -1.32 7.76
C SER A 104 -29.19 -1.00 6.33
N TRP A 105 -28.56 -1.96 5.68
CA TRP A 105 -28.01 -1.76 4.35
C TRP A 105 -29.11 -1.78 3.29
N PRO A 106 -28.93 -1.10 2.15
CA PRO A 106 -29.92 -1.19 1.07
C PRO A 106 -30.00 -2.60 0.51
N ASP A 107 -31.10 -2.91 -0.16
CA ASP A 107 -31.39 -4.26 -0.65
C ASP A 107 -30.33 -4.80 -1.61
N ASN A 108 -29.60 -3.92 -2.30
CA ASN A 108 -28.58 -4.35 -3.26
C ASN A 108 -27.26 -4.72 -2.59
N VAL A 109 -27.12 -4.54 -1.26
CA VAL A 109 -25.88 -4.83 -0.54
C VAL A 109 -26.06 -6.11 0.28
N HIS A 110 -25.16 -7.04 0.10
CA HIS A 110 -25.11 -8.27 0.90
C HIS A 110 -23.77 -8.36 1.63
N ILE A 111 -23.84 -8.41 2.95
CA ILE A 111 -22.66 -8.64 3.81
C ILE A 111 -22.66 -10.13 4.16
N PHE A 112 -21.63 -10.86 3.73
CA PHE A 112 -21.55 -12.28 4.00
C PHE A 112 -21.39 -12.56 5.49
N THR A 113 -22.02 -13.65 5.94
CA THR A 113 -21.95 -14.08 7.33
C THR A 113 -20.60 -14.73 7.64
N THR A 114 -20.42 -15.16 8.89
CA THR A 114 -19.17 -15.81 9.32
C THR A 114 -19.11 -17.30 8.97
N ASP A 115 -20.14 -17.82 8.29
CA ASP A 115 -20.13 -19.14 7.69
C ASP A 115 -20.08 -19.00 6.17
N MET A 116 -19.53 -19.98 5.48
CA MET A 116 -19.51 -19.96 4.01
C MET A 116 -20.95 -19.91 3.51
N GLU A 117 -21.22 -18.96 2.63
CA GLU A 117 -22.56 -18.64 2.17
C GLU A 117 -22.56 -18.57 0.65
N LYS A 118 -23.68 -18.95 0.04
CA LYS A 118 -23.87 -18.89 -1.42
C LYS A 118 -25.10 -18.04 -1.71
N ILE A 119 -24.96 -17.06 -2.60
CA ILE A 119 -26.07 -16.26 -3.10
C ILE A 119 -26.21 -16.55 -4.58
N GLU A 120 -27.38 -17.01 -4.99
CA GLU A 120 -27.65 -17.27 -6.40
C GLU A 120 -28.31 -16.06 -7.05
N LEU A 121 -27.79 -15.66 -8.21
CA LEU A 121 -28.38 -14.63 -9.05
C LEU A 121 -28.81 -15.31 -10.34
N GLU A 122 -30.00 -15.89 -10.31
CA GLU A 122 -30.54 -16.72 -11.40
C GLU A 122 -30.56 -15.97 -12.73
N GLU A 123 -30.94 -14.69 -12.71
CA GLU A 123 -31.02 -13.86 -13.93
C GLU A 123 -29.67 -13.66 -14.60
N LEU A 124 -28.59 -13.85 -13.87
CA LEU A 124 -27.23 -13.72 -14.41
C LEU A 124 -26.52 -15.07 -14.59
N GLY A 125 -27.17 -16.17 -14.22
CA GLY A 125 -26.55 -17.49 -14.25
C GLY A 125 -25.34 -17.60 -13.36
N LEU A 126 -25.41 -17.03 -12.17
CA LEU A 126 -24.26 -16.73 -11.31
C LEU A 126 -24.49 -17.18 -9.86
N CYS A 127 -23.46 -17.73 -9.27
CA CYS A 127 -23.39 -17.96 -7.82
C CYS A 127 -22.24 -17.15 -7.23
N VAL A 128 -22.53 -16.42 -6.16
CA VAL A 128 -21.50 -15.68 -5.44
C VAL A 128 -21.37 -16.28 -4.04
N TYR A 129 -20.18 -16.77 -3.74
CA TYR A 129 -19.82 -17.31 -2.43
C TYR A 129 -19.06 -16.27 -1.63
N GLY A 130 -19.20 -16.32 -0.32
CA GLY A 130 -18.44 -15.45 0.55
C GLY A 130 -18.48 -15.89 1.98
N ARG A 131 -17.56 -15.37 2.76
CA ARG A 131 -17.47 -15.64 4.19
C ARG A 131 -16.67 -14.53 4.85
N SER A 132 -17.21 -13.95 5.90
CA SER A 132 -16.55 -12.88 6.65
C SER A 132 -15.73 -13.42 7.81
N PHE A 133 -14.66 -12.70 8.17
CA PHE A 133 -13.92 -12.97 9.40
C PHE A 133 -14.86 -12.76 10.61
N SER A 134 -14.76 -13.64 11.60
CA SER A 134 -15.53 -13.53 12.83
C SER A 134 -14.75 -12.81 13.93
N SER A 135 -13.43 -12.75 13.79
CA SER A 135 -12.54 -12.03 14.70
C SER A 135 -11.33 -11.54 13.90
N ASN A 136 -10.38 -10.92 14.58
CA ASN A 136 -9.17 -10.44 13.90
C ASN A 136 -8.32 -11.57 13.32
N TYR A 137 -8.58 -12.82 13.73
CA TYR A 137 -7.81 -13.97 13.28
C TYR A 137 -8.72 -15.08 12.82
N GLU A 138 -8.34 -15.74 11.72
CA GLU A 138 -8.99 -16.94 11.21
C GLU A 138 -7.87 -17.89 10.78
N LYS A 139 -7.57 -18.85 11.63
CA LYS A 139 -6.45 -19.77 11.40
C LYS A 139 -6.82 -20.93 10.48
N GLU A 140 -8.12 -21.25 10.39
CA GLU A 140 -8.63 -22.32 9.52
C GLU A 140 -8.98 -21.73 8.17
N GLY A 141 -8.44 -22.31 7.09
CA GLY A 141 -8.67 -21.81 5.74
C GLY A 141 -10.12 -21.95 5.29
N PHE A 142 -10.67 -20.86 4.74
CA PHE A 142 -12.07 -20.86 4.26
C PHE A 142 -12.26 -21.75 3.02
N LEU A 143 -11.22 -21.90 2.20
CA LEU A 143 -11.27 -22.69 0.98
C LEU A 143 -10.93 -24.16 1.21
N LYS A 144 -10.53 -24.52 2.42
CA LYS A 144 -10.17 -25.90 2.73
C LYS A 144 -11.38 -26.80 2.54
N ASN A 145 -11.25 -27.81 1.69
CA ASN A 145 -12.32 -28.76 1.36
C ASN A 145 -13.54 -28.09 0.69
N PHE A 146 -13.36 -26.92 0.10
CA PHE A 146 -14.43 -26.22 -0.61
C PHE A 146 -14.43 -26.62 -2.09
N ALA A 147 -15.63 -26.81 -2.64
CA ALA A 147 -15.82 -26.95 -4.08
C ALA A 147 -17.21 -26.38 -4.43
N VAL A 148 -17.31 -25.78 -5.61
CA VAL A 148 -18.57 -25.20 -6.07
C VAL A 148 -19.66 -26.29 -6.18
N GLU A 149 -20.90 -25.89 -5.93
CA GLU A 149 -22.04 -26.83 -5.95
C GLU A 149 -22.54 -27.08 -7.37
N ASP A 150 -22.56 -26.06 -8.23
CA ASP A 150 -23.12 -26.16 -9.60
C ASP A 150 -22.11 -25.58 -10.59
N SER A 151 -21.35 -26.47 -11.23
CA SER A 151 -20.31 -26.06 -12.17
C SER A 151 -20.84 -25.51 -13.49
N SER A 152 -22.16 -25.62 -13.74
CA SER A 152 -22.76 -25.04 -14.94
C SER A 152 -22.95 -23.53 -14.82
N LYS A 153 -22.89 -22.98 -13.63
CA LYS A 153 -23.03 -21.54 -13.39
C LYS A 153 -21.67 -20.85 -13.38
N ILE A 154 -21.68 -19.53 -13.51
CA ILE A 154 -20.48 -18.74 -13.24
C ILE A 154 -20.35 -18.68 -11.71
N ASN A 155 -19.21 -19.10 -11.20
CA ASN A 155 -18.99 -19.19 -9.75
C ASN A 155 -17.89 -18.22 -9.33
N ILE A 156 -18.26 -17.27 -8.48
CA ILE A 156 -17.36 -16.23 -7.96
C ILE A 156 -17.33 -16.34 -6.45
N MET A 157 -16.16 -16.13 -5.85
CA MET A 157 -16.06 -16.06 -4.40
C MET A 157 -15.38 -14.75 -3.99
N VAL A 158 -15.88 -14.15 -2.91
CA VAL A 158 -15.34 -12.92 -2.32
C VAL A 158 -14.90 -13.27 -0.91
N ILE A 159 -13.58 -13.25 -0.67
CA ILE A 159 -13.05 -13.50 0.68
C ILE A 159 -11.77 -12.69 0.90
N HIS A 160 -11.47 -12.49 2.15
CA HIS A 160 -10.23 -11.89 2.63
C HIS A 160 -9.31 -13.03 3.07
N GLY A 161 -8.02 -12.97 2.76
CA GLY A 161 -7.15 -14.06 3.20
C GLY A 161 -5.74 -13.96 2.62
N GLU A 162 -4.88 -14.77 3.18
CA GLU A 162 -3.46 -14.77 2.85
C GLU A 162 -3.06 -16.06 2.13
N LEU A 163 -2.47 -15.90 0.96
CA LEU A 163 -1.92 -17.05 0.24
C LEU A 163 -0.74 -17.62 1.03
N VAL A 164 -0.68 -18.95 1.12
CA VAL A 164 0.40 -19.64 1.81
C VAL A 164 0.98 -20.71 0.89
N GLN A 165 2.22 -21.09 1.15
CA GLN A 165 2.86 -22.15 0.38
C GLN A 165 2.68 -23.49 1.11
N GLY A 166 2.33 -24.52 0.36
CA GLY A 166 2.13 -25.87 0.88
C GLY A 166 1.12 -25.88 2.02
N ASN A 167 1.53 -26.36 3.20
CA ASN A 167 0.71 -26.44 4.40
C ASN A 167 1.01 -25.28 5.37
N GLY A 168 1.40 -24.18 4.81
CA GLY A 168 1.74 -23.02 5.63
C GLY A 168 0.58 -22.50 6.47
N UNK A 169 0.79 -21.82 7.49
CA UNK A 169 -0.16 -21.31 8.31
C UNK A 169 -0.24 -19.88 8.14
N SER A 170 -1.18 -19.47 8.52
CA SER A 170 -1.40 -18.04 8.66
C SER A 170 -2.49 -17.80 9.68
N HIS A 171 -2.48 -16.62 10.29
CA HIS A 171 -3.57 -16.22 11.18
C HIS A 171 -4.72 -15.57 10.40
N TYR A 172 -4.60 -15.43 9.08
CA TYR A 172 -5.51 -14.63 8.27
C TYR A 172 -6.08 -15.45 7.11
N ASN A 173 -6.85 -16.49 7.43
CA ASN A 173 -7.51 -17.35 6.43
C ASN A 173 -6.47 -17.85 5.42
N PRO A 174 -5.63 -18.81 5.80
CA PRO A 174 -4.61 -19.33 4.89
C PRO A 174 -5.24 -20.02 3.69
N ILE A 175 -4.77 -19.65 2.50
CA ILE A 175 -5.28 -20.18 1.22
C ILE A 175 -4.10 -20.81 0.49
N SER A 176 -4.18 -22.09 0.22
CA SER A 176 -3.12 -22.79 -0.52
C SER A 176 -3.46 -22.85 -2.01
N GLU A 177 -2.44 -23.09 -2.81
CA GLU A 177 -2.61 -23.28 -4.24
C GLU A 177 -3.55 -24.45 -4.53
N GLY A 178 -3.41 -25.52 -3.75
CA GLY A 178 -4.29 -26.70 -3.88
C GLY A 178 -5.75 -26.38 -3.58
N ASP A 179 -6.00 -25.55 -2.58
CA ASP A 179 -7.37 -25.12 -2.24
C ASP A 179 -8.00 -24.37 -3.41
N ILE A 180 -7.24 -23.49 -4.06
CA ILE A 180 -7.75 -22.75 -5.22
C ILE A 180 -8.01 -23.71 -6.37
N TYR A 181 -7.04 -24.59 -6.65
CA TYR A 181 -7.14 -25.55 -7.74
C TYR A 181 -8.41 -26.41 -7.64
N ASN A 182 -8.74 -26.85 -6.42
CA ASN A 182 -9.85 -27.76 -6.18
C ASN A 182 -11.19 -27.04 -6.02
N SER A 183 -11.20 -25.71 -5.97
CA SER A 183 -12.42 -24.97 -5.68
C SER A 183 -13.47 -25.02 -6.79
N GLY A 184 -13.02 -25.07 -8.04
CA GLY A 184 -13.93 -25.01 -9.18
C GLY A 184 -14.45 -23.61 -9.49
N LEU A 185 -13.96 -22.59 -8.82
CA LEU A 185 -14.40 -21.22 -9.05
C LEU A 185 -13.93 -20.70 -10.40
N ASP A 186 -14.70 -19.79 -10.98
CA ASP A 186 -14.29 -19.07 -12.17
C ASP A 186 -13.46 -17.85 -11.79
N TYR A 187 -13.83 -17.15 -10.71
CA TYR A 187 -13.05 -16.02 -10.20
C TYR A 187 -13.07 -15.98 -8.68
N LEU A 188 -11.88 -15.83 -8.10
CA LEU A 188 -11.71 -15.69 -6.65
C LEU A 188 -11.24 -14.27 -6.38
N ALA A 189 -12.10 -13.46 -5.77
CA ALA A 189 -11.84 -12.06 -5.47
C ALA A 189 -11.25 -11.96 -4.06
N LEU A 190 -9.96 -11.69 -3.97
CA LEU A 190 -9.20 -11.70 -2.71
C LEU A 190 -8.89 -10.29 -2.21
N GLY A 191 -8.83 -10.14 -0.90
CA GLY A 191 -8.31 -8.96 -0.22
C GLY A 191 -7.34 -9.38 0.86
N HIS A 192 -6.60 -8.43 1.39
CA HIS A 192 -5.60 -8.54 2.44
C HIS A 192 -4.24 -7.98 1.98
N VAL A 193 -3.80 -8.32 0.79
CA VAL A 193 -2.52 -7.82 0.25
C VAL A 193 -2.80 -6.46 -0.41
N HIS A 194 -2.05 -5.46 -0.01
CA HIS A 194 -2.30 -4.08 -0.46
C HIS A 194 -1.70 -3.77 -1.82
N LYS A 195 -0.92 -4.68 -2.37
CA LYS A 195 -0.31 -4.54 -3.69
C LYS A 195 -1.09 -5.36 -4.72
N TYR A 196 -1.38 -4.76 -5.88
CA TYR A 196 -2.04 -5.48 -6.98
C TYR A 196 -1.21 -6.70 -7.37
N SER A 197 -1.84 -7.85 -7.44
CA SER A 197 -1.18 -9.13 -7.72
C SER A 197 -1.01 -9.43 -9.21
N GLY A 198 -1.70 -8.69 -10.07
CA GLY A 198 -1.96 -9.14 -11.43
C GLY A 198 -3.12 -10.12 -11.42
N ILE A 199 -3.65 -10.40 -12.62
CA ILE A 199 -4.70 -11.42 -12.77
C ILE A 199 -3.99 -12.77 -12.88
N GLN A 200 -4.19 -13.62 -11.89
CA GLN A 200 -3.51 -14.90 -11.77
C GLN A 200 -4.45 -16.05 -12.10
N ARG A 201 -3.89 -17.21 -12.38
CA ARG A 201 -4.69 -18.41 -12.66
C ARG A 201 -4.07 -19.61 -11.97
N THR A 202 -4.90 -20.41 -11.29
CA THR A 202 -4.50 -21.66 -10.67
C THR A 202 -5.52 -22.71 -11.07
N GLY A 203 -5.11 -23.67 -11.90
CA GLY A 203 -6.06 -24.58 -12.52
C GLY A 203 -7.00 -23.81 -13.41
N LYS A 204 -8.30 -23.98 -13.25
CA LYS A 204 -9.32 -23.25 -13.99
C LYS A 204 -9.70 -21.93 -13.34
N THR A 205 -9.27 -21.67 -12.12
CA THR A 205 -9.70 -20.52 -11.32
C THR A 205 -8.78 -19.31 -11.53
N TYR A 206 -9.36 -18.19 -11.96
CA TYR A 206 -8.67 -16.91 -11.98
C TYR A 206 -8.84 -16.23 -10.62
N TRP A 207 -7.81 -15.51 -10.19
CA TRP A 207 -7.88 -14.81 -8.90
C TRP A 207 -6.99 -13.58 -8.94
N SER A 208 -7.28 -12.64 -8.05
CA SER A 208 -6.42 -11.48 -7.87
C SER A 208 -6.65 -10.82 -6.53
N TYR A 209 -5.62 -10.10 -6.09
CA TYR A 209 -5.69 -9.06 -5.07
C TYR A 209 -5.69 -7.74 -5.82
N PRO A 210 -6.70 -6.90 -5.69
CA PRO A 210 -6.66 -5.59 -6.38
C PRO A 210 -5.67 -4.63 -5.72
N GLY A 211 -5.31 -4.90 -4.47
CA GLY A 211 -4.54 -3.97 -3.65
C GLY A 211 -5.43 -2.89 -3.06
N CYS A 212 -4.84 -1.97 -2.34
CA CYS A 212 -5.59 -0.83 -1.81
C CYS A 212 -5.90 0.15 -2.94
N ALA A 213 -7.00 0.88 -2.79
CA ALA A 213 -7.43 1.84 -3.82
C ALA A 213 -6.72 3.19 -3.70
N GLU A 214 -6.16 3.48 -2.53
CA GLU A 214 -5.43 4.71 -2.24
C GLU A 214 -4.28 4.36 -1.31
N GLY A 215 -3.05 4.74 -1.67
CA GLY A 215 -1.88 4.44 -0.83
C GLY A 215 -1.92 5.22 0.47
N ARG A 216 -1.53 4.59 1.57
CA ARG A 216 -1.55 5.21 2.89
C ARG A 216 -0.18 5.67 3.36
N GLY A 217 0.88 5.05 2.87
CA GLY A 217 2.23 5.38 3.28
C GLY A 217 3.23 5.03 2.20
N PHE A 218 4.52 5.30 2.48
CA PHE A 218 5.57 5.11 1.47
C PHE A 218 5.98 3.66 1.27
N ASP A 219 5.29 2.74 1.91
CA ASP A 219 5.37 1.32 1.57
C ASP A 219 4.30 0.93 0.52
N GLU A 220 3.46 1.87 0.10
CA GLU A 220 2.39 1.63 -0.88
C GLU A 220 2.53 2.60 -2.05
N LEU A 221 3.61 2.44 -2.81
CA LEU A 221 3.98 3.38 -3.89
C LEU A 221 3.26 3.08 -5.20
N GLY A 222 3.18 4.10 -6.04
CA GLY A 222 2.76 3.98 -7.42
C GLY A 222 1.25 3.96 -7.61
N PRO A 223 0.80 3.51 -8.77
CA PRO A 223 -0.64 3.52 -9.06
C PRO A 223 -1.38 2.53 -8.17
N LYS A 224 -2.53 2.96 -7.65
CA LYS A 224 -3.42 2.16 -6.83
C LYS A 224 -4.80 2.17 -7.46
N GLY A 225 -5.52 1.07 -7.33
CA GLY A 225 -6.80 1.01 -8.00
C GLY A 225 -7.61 -0.23 -7.73
N ILE A 226 -8.33 -0.63 -8.75
CA ILE A 226 -9.33 -1.70 -8.69
C ILE A 226 -9.11 -2.66 -9.86
N VAL A 227 -9.79 -3.79 -9.80
CA VAL A 227 -9.89 -4.72 -10.93
C VAL A 227 -11.27 -4.54 -11.53
N ILE A 228 -11.36 -4.43 -12.84
CA ILE A 228 -12.63 -4.20 -13.55
C ILE A 228 -12.65 -5.03 -14.82
N GLY A 229 -13.83 -5.52 -15.19
CA GLY A 229 -14.02 -6.22 -16.44
C GLY A 229 -15.07 -7.29 -16.32
N GLU A 230 -14.90 -8.37 -17.08
CA GLU A 230 -15.91 -9.42 -17.23
C GLU A 230 -15.40 -10.76 -16.74
N VAL A 231 -16.30 -11.50 -16.11
CA VAL A 231 -16.06 -12.89 -15.71
C VAL A 231 -17.07 -13.75 -16.46
N GLY A 232 -16.59 -14.79 -17.11
CA GLY A 232 -17.42 -15.78 -17.78
C GLY A 232 -17.14 -17.16 -17.23
N LYS A 233 -17.77 -18.16 -17.81
CA LYS A 233 -17.55 -19.54 -17.42
C LYS A 233 -16.20 -19.99 -18.00
N GLY A 234 -15.22 -20.13 -17.10
CA GLY A 234 -13.89 -20.61 -17.48
C GLY A 234 -12.96 -19.55 -18.06
N PHE A 235 -13.35 -18.27 -18.04
CA PHE A 235 -12.47 -17.22 -18.54
C PHE A 235 -12.78 -15.88 -17.89
N VAL A 236 -11.82 -14.97 -17.98
CA VAL A 236 -12.01 -13.58 -17.52
C VAL A 236 -11.41 -12.62 -18.55
N ARG A 237 -11.93 -11.41 -18.57
CA ARG A 237 -11.37 -10.25 -19.28
C ARG A 237 -11.31 -9.12 -18.27
N LEU A 238 -10.32 -9.18 -17.39
CA LEU A 238 -10.18 -8.26 -16.26
C LEU A 238 -8.89 -7.47 -16.39
N ASP A 239 -8.98 -6.20 -16.06
CA ASP A 239 -7.84 -5.28 -16.10
C ASP A 239 -7.75 -4.51 -14.79
N PHE A 240 -6.55 -4.05 -14.48
CA PHE A 240 -6.32 -3.10 -13.41
C PHE A 240 -6.72 -1.70 -13.91
N GLN A 241 -7.46 -0.98 -13.08
CA GLN A 241 -7.84 0.41 -13.37
C GLN A 241 -7.37 1.29 -12.22
N GLU A 242 -6.46 2.20 -12.52
CA GLU A 242 -6.00 3.16 -11.51
C GLU A 242 -7.15 4.09 -11.13
N VAL A 243 -7.39 4.25 -9.83
CA VAL A 243 -8.43 5.14 -9.32
C VAL A 243 -7.93 6.06 -8.22
N CYS A 244 -6.71 5.86 -7.74
CA CYS A 244 -6.20 6.65 -6.61
C CYS A 244 -6.17 8.14 -6.97
N LYS A 245 -6.52 8.94 -6.01
CA LYS A 245 -6.48 10.39 -6.19
C LYS A 245 -5.04 10.88 -6.26
N ARG A 246 -4.16 10.26 -5.48
CA ARG A 246 -2.74 10.66 -5.43
C ARG A 246 -1.85 9.44 -5.41
N ARG A 247 -0.83 9.45 -6.27
CA ARG A 247 0.23 8.45 -6.19
C ARG A 247 1.26 8.89 -5.16
N LEU A 248 1.85 7.91 -4.48
CA LEU A 248 3.01 8.14 -3.62
C LEU A 248 4.24 7.66 -4.38
N HIS A 249 5.30 8.49 -4.35
CA HIS A 249 6.57 8.20 -5.02
C HIS A 249 7.72 8.35 -4.05
N GLN A 250 8.78 7.63 -4.30
CA GLN A 250 10.03 7.78 -3.54
C GLN A 250 11.17 7.95 -4.54
N LEU A 251 11.98 9.00 -4.34
CA LEU A 251 13.15 9.26 -5.14
C LEU A 251 14.39 9.22 -4.25
N GLU A 252 15.47 8.66 -4.77
CA GLU A 252 16.78 8.80 -4.15
C GLU A 252 17.57 9.79 -5.00
N VAL A 253 18.16 10.78 -4.33
CA VAL A 253 18.89 11.85 -5.00
C VAL A 253 20.29 11.92 -4.41
N ASP A 254 21.30 11.77 -5.27
CA ASP A 254 22.70 11.90 -4.86
C ASP A 254 23.06 13.38 -4.90
N VAL A 255 23.33 13.95 -3.73
CA VAL A 255 23.69 15.35 -3.58
C VAL A 255 25.17 15.54 -3.23
N SER A 256 26.00 14.55 -3.51
CA SER A 256 27.44 14.63 -3.24
C SER A 256 28.03 15.91 -3.82
N GLY A 257 28.81 16.60 -3.00
CA GLY A 257 29.47 17.81 -3.43
C GLY A 257 28.62 19.07 -3.34
N ALA A 258 27.36 18.97 -2.93
CA ALA A 258 26.53 20.16 -2.75
C ALA A 258 27.13 21.06 -1.67
N GLU A 259 27.18 22.35 -1.94
CA GLU A 259 27.74 23.33 -1.02
C GLU A 259 26.66 24.20 -0.37
N ASN A 260 25.47 24.19 -0.92
CA ASN A 260 24.37 25.01 -0.44
C ASN A 260 23.03 24.37 -0.84
N TYR A 261 21.94 24.95 -0.40
CA TYR A 261 20.61 24.42 -0.69
C TYR A 261 20.25 24.49 -2.17
N ASP A 262 20.74 25.50 -2.89
CA ASP A 262 20.48 25.61 -4.33
C ASP A 262 21.05 24.42 -5.08
N ASP A 263 22.24 23.95 -4.67
CA ASP A 263 22.84 22.76 -5.28
C ASP A 263 21.96 21.53 -5.06
N ILE A 264 21.40 21.39 -3.86
CA ILE A 264 20.51 20.26 -3.54
C ILE A 264 19.25 20.34 -4.40
N LEU A 265 18.65 21.54 -4.47
CA LEU A 265 17.43 21.73 -5.26
C LEU A 265 17.66 21.44 -6.74
N LEU A 266 18.83 21.79 -7.24
CA LEU A 266 19.19 21.50 -8.64
C LEU A 266 19.18 19.99 -8.89
N GLU A 267 19.78 19.22 -7.99
CA GLU A 267 19.82 17.77 -8.17
C GLU A 267 18.43 17.15 -8.06
N ILE A 268 17.60 17.64 -7.16
CA ILE A 268 16.22 17.18 -7.03
C ILE A 268 15.47 17.48 -8.33
N ASN A 269 15.59 18.69 -8.86
CA ASN A 269 14.90 19.09 -10.09
C ASN A 269 15.35 18.26 -11.28
N LYS A 270 16.64 17.93 -11.36
CA LYS A 270 17.14 17.03 -12.40
C LYS A 270 16.49 15.65 -12.30
N LYS A 271 16.38 15.13 -11.10
CA LYS A 271 15.81 13.80 -10.88
C LYS A 271 14.32 13.78 -11.23
N LEU A 272 13.63 14.90 -11.06
CA LEU A 272 12.22 15.05 -11.43
C LEU A 272 12.02 15.23 -12.93
N GLY A 273 13.10 15.43 -13.70
CA GLY A 273 13.00 15.62 -15.14
C GLY A 273 12.76 17.06 -15.55
N LEU A 274 12.88 18.01 -14.63
CA LEU A 274 12.60 19.43 -14.92
C LEU A 274 13.70 20.10 -15.73
N HIS A 275 14.84 19.47 -15.87
CA HIS A 275 15.97 19.99 -16.66
C HIS A 275 16.17 19.22 -17.96
N ASP A 276 15.31 18.25 -18.27
CA ASP A 276 15.43 17.46 -19.50
C ASP A 276 14.90 18.26 -20.68
N GLU A 277 15.71 18.35 -21.72
CA GLU A 277 15.28 18.97 -22.98
C GLU A 277 14.24 18.04 -23.65
N GLY A 278 13.22 18.65 -24.24
CA GLY A 278 12.20 17.91 -24.95
C GLY A 278 11.06 17.39 -24.08
N ARG A 279 11.13 17.63 -22.78
CA ARG A 279 10.00 17.29 -21.88
C ARG A 279 9.17 18.52 -21.61
N ASP A 280 7.87 18.33 -21.52
CA ASP A 280 6.95 19.42 -21.18
C ASP A 280 7.02 19.67 -19.67
N LYS A 281 7.75 20.69 -19.28
CA LYS A 281 7.93 21.06 -17.86
C LYS A 281 6.61 21.39 -17.19
N ALA A 282 5.70 22.05 -17.90
CA ALA A 282 4.39 22.41 -17.34
C ALA A 282 3.58 21.15 -16.99
N GLU A 283 3.64 20.13 -17.84
CA GLU A 283 2.96 18.86 -17.58
C GLU A 283 3.56 18.14 -16.37
N ILE A 284 4.91 18.12 -16.29
CA ILE A 284 5.60 17.50 -15.16
C ILE A 284 5.20 18.20 -13.86
N LEU A 285 5.24 19.52 -13.84
CA LEU A 285 4.89 20.30 -12.65
C LEU A 285 3.43 20.06 -12.24
N GLU A 286 2.51 19.98 -13.20
CA GLU A 286 1.11 19.74 -12.91
C GLU A 286 0.91 18.35 -12.30
N ASN A 287 1.65 17.37 -12.80
CA ASN A 287 1.55 15.99 -12.27
C ASN A 287 2.12 15.89 -10.86
N ILE A 288 3.28 16.46 -10.60
CA ILE A 288 3.90 16.34 -9.26
C ILE A 288 3.13 17.14 -8.22
N LYS A 289 2.39 18.16 -8.64
CA LYS A 289 1.56 18.95 -7.72
C LYS A 289 0.46 18.11 -7.07
N ARG A 290 0.11 17.02 -7.68
CA ARG A 290 -0.88 16.08 -7.15
C ARG A 290 -0.27 14.91 -6.40
N UNK A 291 0.97 14.61 -6.39
CA UNK A 291 1.58 13.50 -5.93
C UNK A 291 2.16 13.81 -4.61
N ILE A 292 2.47 12.84 -4.10
CA ILE A 292 3.12 12.86 -2.77
C ILE A 292 4.48 12.22 -2.94
N TYR A 293 5.54 12.89 -2.47
CA TYR A 293 6.92 12.44 -2.68
C TYR A 293 7.66 12.32 -1.36
N LYS A 294 8.41 11.23 -1.23
CA LYS A 294 9.47 11.09 -0.23
C LYS A 294 10.78 11.17 -1.02
N ILE A 295 11.63 12.13 -0.66
CA ILE A 295 12.92 12.34 -1.33
C ILE A 295 14.02 12.01 -0.34
N VAL A 296 14.81 10.99 -0.66
CA VAL A 296 15.90 10.52 0.19
C VAL A 296 17.21 11.09 -0.38
N LEU A 297 17.85 11.93 0.41
CA LEU A 297 19.13 12.51 0.04
C LEU A 297 20.27 11.58 0.45
N ARG A 298 21.16 11.28 -0.48
CA ARG A 298 22.32 10.43 -0.23
C ARG A 298 23.58 11.11 -0.77
N GLY A 299 24.73 10.57 -0.39
CA GLY A 299 26.00 11.04 -0.85
C GLY A 299 26.79 11.73 0.26
N TYR A 300 27.89 12.32 -0.13
CA TYR A 300 28.85 12.90 0.81
C TYR A 300 28.82 14.41 0.76
N ILE A 301 28.64 15.03 1.92
CA ILE A 301 28.51 16.48 2.11
C ILE A 301 29.65 16.96 2.97
N ASP A 302 30.17 18.16 2.68
CA ASP A 302 31.20 18.79 3.50
C ASP A 302 30.67 19.01 4.92
N GLN A 303 31.54 18.77 5.92
CA GLN A 303 31.15 18.87 7.32
C GLN A 303 30.66 20.26 7.74
N GLU A 304 30.99 21.30 6.95
CA GLU A 304 30.56 22.66 7.26
C GLU A 304 29.14 22.97 6.74
N PHE A 305 28.61 22.14 5.87
CA PHE A 305 27.26 22.33 5.36
C PHE A 305 26.30 21.41 6.16
N LEU A 306 25.66 21.97 7.18
CA LEU A 306 24.71 21.23 8.02
C LEU A 306 23.32 21.32 7.36
N ILE A 307 22.90 20.25 6.74
CA ILE A 307 21.62 20.21 6.03
C ILE A 307 20.48 20.14 7.04
N ASN A 308 19.58 21.11 6.94
CA ASN A 308 18.31 21.11 7.69
C ASN A 308 17.22 20.74 6.68
N ARG A 309 16.67 19.53 6.82
CA ARG A 309 15.65 19.05 5.87
C ARG A 309 14.42 19.97 5.80
N GLN A 310 14.10 20.65 6.89
CA GLN A 310 12.97 21.55 6.94
C GLN A 310 13.13 22.71 5.94
N VAL A 311 14.33 23.20 5.77
CA VAL A 311 14.62 24.27 4.79
C VAL A 311 14.29 23.79 3.38
N ILE A 312 14.69 22.55 3.06
CA ILE A 312 14.44 21.98 1.74
C ILE A 312 12.93 21.76 1.55
N GLU A 313 12.25 21.21 2.55
CA GLU A 313 10.81 21.00 2.49
C GLU A 313 10.06 22.31 2.26
N ASP A 314 10.46 23.37 2.96
CA ASP A 314 9.84 24.68 2.79
C ASP A 314 10.02 25.25 1.39
N LYS A 315 11.19 25.01 0.79
CA LYS A 315 11.45 25.47 -0.58
C LYS A 315 10.69 24.67 -1.64
N LEU A 316 10.37 23.43 -1.34
CA LEU A 316 9.71 22.52 -2.29
C LEU A 316 8.20 22.38 -2.09
N LYS A 317 7.66 22.86 -0.98
CA LYS A 317 6.28 22.57 -0.59
C LYS A 317 5.23 22.98 -1.61
N ASP A 318 5.51 24.00 -2.41
CA ASP A 318 4.55 24.48 -3.40
C ASP A 318 4.60 23.69 -4.71
N LEU A 319 5.61 22.82 -4.89
CA LEU A 319 5.71 21.98 -6.08
C LEU A 319 4.89 20.70 -5.97
N PHE A 320 4.70 20.20 -4.77
CA PHE A 320 4.06 18.92 -4.49
C PHE A 320 2.79 19.11 -3.69
N TYR A 321 1.91 18.11 -3.73
CA TYR A 321 0.83 18.08 -2.76
C TYR A 321 1.40 17.93 -1.35
N TYR A 322 2.40 17.05 -1.21
CA TYR A 322 3.11 16.83 0.04
C TYR A 322 4.49 16.29 -0.28
N VAL A 323 5.52 16.78 0.42
CA VAL A 323 6.87 16.28 0.25
C VAL A 323 7.49 16.04 1.62
N LYS A 324 8.19 14.91 1.72
CA LYS A 324 8.96 14.54 2.92
C LYS A 324 10.42 14.37 2.48
N ILE A 325 11.31 15.08 3.14
CA ILE A 325 12.75 14.96 2.89
C ILE A 325 13.35 14.07 3.98
N VAL A 326 14.12 13.07 3.56
CA VAL A 326 14.88 12.22 4.47
C VAL A 326 16.35 12.43 4.15
N ASN A 327 17.12 12.89 5.13
CA ASN A 327 18.54 13.18 4.96
C ASN A 327 19.38 11.98 5.40
N LEU A 328 19.86 11.22 4.42
CA LEU A 328 20.78 10.10 4.68
C LEU A 328 22.16 10.39 4.10
N THR A 329 22.50 11.68 3.92
CA THR A 329 23.84 12.05 3.49
C THR A 329 24.85 11.74 4.58
N GLU A 330 26.10 11.59 4.16
CA GLU A 330 27.21 11.31 5.06
C GLU A 330 28.21 12.46 4.97
N ILE A 331 28.89 12.74 6.07
CA ILE A 331 29.95 13.73 6.08
C ILE A 331 31.19 13.08 5.48
N LYS A 332 31.84 13.78 4.55
CA LYS A 332 33.09 13.32 3.98
C LYS A 332 34.19 13.54 5.00
N VAL A 333 34.76 12.47 5.50
CA VAL A 333 35.77 12.54 6.59
C VAL A 333 37.04 11.85 6.15
N ASP A 334 38.18 12.53 6.35
CA ASP A 334 39.48 11.93 6.17
C ASP A 334 39.85 11.24 7.50
N TYR A 335 39.53 9.97 7.60
CA TYR A 335 39.76 9.22 8.84
C TYR A 335 41.24 9.09 9.18
N TYR A 336 42.10 9.00 8.16
CA TYR A 336 43.54 8.86 8.42
C TYR A 336 44.13 10.17 8.96
N ALA A 337 43.64 11.30 8.51
CA ALA A 337 44.04 12.59 9.08
C ALA A 337 43.56 12.73 10.53
N LEU A 338 42.30 12.34 10.78
CA LEU A 338 41.74 12.37 12.14
C LEU A 338 42.52 11.47 13.11
N ALA A 339 42.97 10.32 12.65
CA ALA A 339 43.71 9.37 13.48
C ALA A 339 45.05 9.93 13.97
N GLU A 340 45.56 10.95 13.29
CA GLU A 340 46.82 11.60 13.66
C GLU A 340 46.66 12.70 14.74
N GLU A 341 45.40 13.08 15.05
CA GLU A 341 45.16 14.12 16.04
C GLU A 341 45.46 13.64 17.47
N TYR A 342 46.02 14.52 18.26
CA TYR A 342 46.33 14.26 19.67
C TYR A 342 45.15 14.61 20.56
N ASN A 343 44.09 13.82 20.45
CA ASN A 343 42.88 13.99 21.26
C ASN A 343 42.13 12.66 21.33
N LEU A 344 41.08 12.62 22.11
CA LEU A 344 40.25 11.42 22.28
C LEU A 344 39.72 10.94 20.95
N LYS A 345 39.27 11.87 20.09
CA LYS A 345 38.73 11.57 18.77
C LYS A 345 39.77 10.85 17.91
N GLY A 346 41.01 11.38 17.88
CA GLY A 346 42.11 10.74 17.16
C GLY A 346 42.41 9.33 17.63
N VAL A 347 42.45 9.12 18.93
CA VAL A 347 42.70 7.80 19.50
C VAL A 347 41.58 6.83 19.11
N PHE A 348 40.33 7.28 19.20
CA PHE A 348 39.17 6.46 18.83
C PHE A 348 39.22 6.05 17.35
N VAL A 349 39.46 7.01 16.47
CA VAL A 349 39.54 6.74 15.04
C VAL A 349 40.66 5.77 14.70
N LYS A 350 41.82 6.00 15.30
CA LYS A 350 42.99 5.12 15.07
C LYS A 350 42.69 3.68 15.46
N LYS A 351 42.10 3.49 16.63
CA LYS A 351 41.72 2.14 17.10
C LYS A 351 40.68 1.49 16.20
N MET A 352 39.70 2.24 15.75
CA MET A 352 38.65 1.71 14.88
C MET A 352 39.21 1.33 13.52
N LEU A 353 40.12 2.16 12.95
CA LEU A 353 40.74 1.82 11.67
C LEU A 353 41.56 0.54 11.77
N GLU A 354 42.26 0.33 12.91
CA GLU A 354 43.01 -0.92 13.14
C GLU A 354 42.08 -2.12 13.16
N LYS A 355 40.92 -1.99 13.79
CA LYS A 355 39.92 -3.06 13.83
C LYS A 355 39.37 -3.37 12.44
N ILE A 356 39.09 -2.33 11.64
CA ILE A 356 38.58 -2.49 10.28
C ILE A 356 39.61 -3.21 9.41
N ASP A 357 40.90 -2.78 9.51
CA ASP A 357 41.96 -3.36 8.70
C ASP A 357 42.26 -4.82 9.08
N SER A 358 42.09 -5.17 10.33
CA SER A 358 42.41 -6.52 10.79
C SER A 358 41.22 -7.47 10.73
N ALA A 359 40.02 -6.99 10.46
CA ALA A 359 38.86 -7.86 10.33
C ALA A 359 38.95 -8.69 9.06
N GLU A 360 38.66 -9.97 9.16
CA GLU A 360 38.76 -10.90 8.04
C GLU A 360 37.42 -11.04 7.30
N LYS A 361 36.32 -10.92 8.03
CA LYS A 361 34.98 -11.07 7.46
C LYS A 361 34.41 -9.72 7.02
N LYS A 362 33.78 -9.70 5.85
CA LYS A 362 33.15 -8.49 5.31
C LYS A 362 32.11 -7.93 6.27
N GLU A 363 31.30 -8.82 6.85
CA GLU A 363 30.26 -8.44 7.82
C GLU A 363 30.85 -7.71 9.03
N GLU A 364 31.95 -8.22 9.53
CA GLU A 364 32.65 -7.63 10.67
C GLU A 364 33.22 -6.25 10.31
N LYS A 365 33.79 -6.12 9.12
CA LYS A 365 34.31 -4.83 8.62
C LYS A 365 33.20 -3.78 8.57
N GLU A 366 32.05 -4.15 8.03
CA GLU A 366 30.92 -3.22 7.91
C GLU A 366 30.40 -2.78 9.28
N LYS A 367 30.38 -3.72 10.23
CA LYS A 367 29.98 -3.44 11.61
C LYS A 367 30.93 -2.42 12.25
N PHE A 368 32.24 -2.58 12.07
CA PHE A 368 33.23 -1.65 12.62
C PHE A 368 33.16 -0.28 11.92
N LYS A 369 32.89 -0.25 10.62
CA LYS A 369 32.71 1.02 9.90
C LYS A 369 31.53 1.80 10.45
N LEU A 370 30.42 1.11 10.72
CA LEU A 370 29.25 1.74 11.31
C LEU A 370 29.55 2.25 12.71
N ALA A 371 30.26 1.45 13.52
CA ALA A 371 30.65 1.86 14.86
C ALA A 371 31.53 3.12 14.83
N LEU A 372 32.43 3.23 13.85
CA LEU A 372 33.25 4.40 13.67
C LEU A 372 32.42 5.64 13.41
N LYS A 373 31.45 5.56 12.50
CA LYS A 373 30.55 6.67 12.18
C LYS A 373 29.75 7.10 13.42
N MET A 374 29.14 6.14 14.10
CA MET A 374 28.30 6.45 15.25
C MET A 374 29.10 7.03 16.40
N GLY A 375 30.31 6.50 16.63
CA GLY A 375 31.19 6.99 17.67
C GLY A 375 31.65 8.43 17.41
N LEU A 376 31.96 8.75 16.15
CA LEU A 376 32.35 10.12 15.80
C LEU A 376 31.19 11.09 15.98
N GLU A 377 29.98 10.69 15.59
CA GLU A 377 28.80 11.53 15.81
C GLU A 377 28.59 11.82 17.29
N ALA A 378 28.77 10.78 18.14
CA ALA A 378 28.63 10.94 19.57
C ALA A 378 29.70 11.86 20.17
N LEU A 379 30.93 11.70 19.71
CA LEU A 379 32.07 12.51 20.22
C LEU A 379 31.93 13.98 19.81
N ASP A 380 31.26 14.24 18.65
CA ASP A 380 31.02 15.60 18.19
C ASP A 380 29.74 16.20 18.79
N TYR A 381 29.11 15.52 19.73
CA TYR A 381 27.86 15.94 20.34
C TYR A 381 26.72 16.10 19.33
N ARG A 382 26.76 15.29 18.28
CA ARG A 382 25.73 15.26 17.27
C ARG A 382 24.74 14.16 17.58
N GLN A 383 23.53 14.26 17.04
CA GLN A 383 22.56 13.21 17.19
C GLN A 383 23.02 11.99 16.37
N VAL A 384 23.08 10.84 17.01
CA VAL A 384 23.46 9.60 16.34
C VAL A 384 22.28 9.15 15.46
N ARG A 385 22.54 8.92 14.19
CA ARG A 385 21.50 8.49 13.25
C ARG A 385 21.20 7.00 13.41
N ASN A 386 19.98 6.65 13.13
CA ASN A 386 19.60 5.25 12.99
C ASN A 386 19.79 4.86 11.53
N TYR A 387 20.76 4.03 11.28
CA TYR A 387 21.08 3.62 9.90
C TYR A 387 20.33 2.35 9.46
N GLU A 388 19.40 1.88 10.28
CA GLU A 388 18.62 0.68 9.97
C GLU A 388 17.29 0.98 9.25
N ASP A 389 16.90 2.24 9.16
CA ASP A 389 15.63 2.66 8.53
C ASP A 389 15.77 2.98 7.04
#